data_a32cc290d91ccbd4a863991b1974eb44
#
_entry.id   a32cc290d91ccbd4a863991b1974eb44
#
_cell.length_a   1.000
_cell.length_b   1.000
_cell.length_c   1.000
_cell.angle_alpha   90.00
_cell.angle_beta   90.00
_cell.angle_gamma   90.00
#
_symmetry.space_group_name_H-M   'P 1'
#
loop_
_entity.id
_entity.type
_entity.pdbx_description
1 polymer ?
#
loop_
_entity_poly.entity_id
_entity_poly.type
_entity_poly.pdbx_seq_one_letter_code
_entity_poly.pdbx_strand_id
1 'polypeptide(L)'
;GGADAEIALLNPEGSPCQGRYSNKPNDTLNHNYESGKCTYCGQPEIAYTVTIPATVELGNAANATATISAENVTLPTDKTLKVTVNGPFTATLDGTTNVTAQYTIQKDSITLASGDPVLTAKNGESPKIPLTFVKPDTAPYAGSYTGTVTFEVSVG
;
A
#
# COMPACT_ATOMS: atom_id res chain seq x y z
N GLY A 1 2.80 -1.31 7.18
CA GLY A 1 2.19 -2.23 6.28
C GLY A 1 1.15 -3.07 6.96
N GLY A 2 0.41 -3.75 6.19
CA GLY A 2 -0.65 -4.60 6.69
C GLY A 2 -1.93 -3.88 7.10
N ALA A 3 -2.04 -2.59 6.84
CA ALA A 3 -3.29 -1.89 7.05
C ALA A 3 -4.28 -2.27 5.96
N ASP A 4 -5.54 -2.49 6.32
CA ASP A 4 -6.59 -2.79 5.36
C ASP A 4 -6.94 -1.57 4.51
N ALA A 5 -6.88 -0.39 5.10
CA ALA A 5 -7.13 0.86 4.42
C ALA A 5 -6.39 2.00 5.09
N GLU A 6 -5.92 2.94 4.27
CA GLU A 6 -5.24 4.13 4.76
C GLU A 6 -5.78 5.35 4.02
N ILE A 7 -6.01 6.44 4.75
CA ILE A 7 -6.41 7.72 4.20
C ILE A 7 -5.41 8.76 4.68
N ALA A 8 -4.86 9.54 3.77
CA ALA A 8 -3.92 10.60 4.09
C ALA A 8 -4.35 11.93 3.51
N LEU A 9 -4.23 12.99 4.29
CA LEU A 9 -4.47 14.38 3.90
C LEU A 9 -3.32 15.21 4.45
N LEU A 10 -2.37 15.58 3.60
CA LEU A 10 -1.17 16.30 4.00
C LEU A 10 -0.86 17.39 2.99
N ASN A 11 -0.17 18.44 3.43
CA ASN A 11 0.48 19.31 2.47
C ASN A 11 1.74 18.62 1.92
N PRO A 12 2.30 19.07 0.78
CA PRO A 12 3.43 18.37 0.15
C PRO A 12 4.66 18.24 1.03
N GLU A 13 4.86 19.15 1.98
CA GLU A 13 5.98 19.11 2.91
C GLU A 13 5.66 18.32 4.18
N GLY A 14 4.44 17.83 4.32
CA GLY A 14 4.03 17.15 5.54
C GLY A 14 3.82 18.06 6.74
N SER A 15 3.84 19.36 6.54
CA SER A 15 3.68 20.34 7.60
C SER A 15 2.24 20.79 7.75
N PRO A 16 1.80 21.22 8.95
CA PRO A 16 0.48 21.81 9.12
C PRO A 16 0.33 23.10 8.31
N CYS A 17 -0.90 23.43 7.94
CA CYS A 17 -1.20 24.68 7.28
C CYS A 17 -0.99 25.86 8.22
N GLN A 18 -0.20 26.84 7.81
CA GLN A 18 0.15 27.99 8.64
C GLN A 18 -0.97 29.03 8.76
N GLY A 19 -1.91 29.02 7.84
CA GLY A 19 -2.98 30.02 7.81
C GLY A 19 -4.09 29.79 8.79
N ARG A 20 -4.14 28.64 9.40
CA ARG A 20 -5.23 28.27 10.30
C ARG A 20 -4.74 27.34 11.39
N TYR A 21 -5.19 27.55 12.59
CA TYR A 21 -4.84 26.71 13.74
C TYR A 21 -6.07 26.01 14.26
N SER A 22 -5.88 24.75 14.65
CA SER A 22 -6.86 23.98 15.38
C SER A 22 -6.54 24.02 16.86
N ASN A 23 -7.58 23.95 17.68
CA ASN A 23 -7.42 23.79 19.12
C ASN A 23 -7.11 22.33 19.51
N LYS A 24 -7.11 21.43 18.55
CA LYS A 24 -6.84 20.01 18.77
C LYS A 24 -5.35 19.75 18.66
N PRO A 25 -4.70 19.22 19.70
CA PRO A 25 -3.23 19.07 19.71
C PRO A 25 -2.65 18.26 18.56
N ASN A 26 -3.40 17.31 18.01
CA ASN A 26 -2.94 16.41 16.98
C ASN A 26 -3.55 16.70 15.61
N ASP A 27 -4.14 17.88 15.44
CA ASP A 27 -4.75 18.22 14.16
C ASP A 27 -3.69 18.73 13.19
N THR A 28 -3.21 17.84 12.33
CA THR A 28 -2.28 18.15 11.26
C THR A 28 -2.98 18.46 9.95
N LEU A 29 -4.32 18.33 9.89
CA LEU A 29 -5.12 18.50 8.69
C LEU A 29 -5.87 19.82 8.71
N ASN A 30 -5.20 20.88 9.15
CA ASN A 30 -5.80 22.18 9.34
C ASN A 30 -5.85 22.99 8.04
N HIS A 31 -6.37 22.34 6.99
CA HIS A 31 -6.55 22.94 5.68
C HIS A 31 -8.02 23.17 5.38
N ASN A 32 -8.29 24.16 4.55
CA ASN A 32 -9.61 24.36 3.99
C ASN A 32 -9.49 24.38 2.47
N TYR A 33 -9.84 23.29 1.82
CA TYR A 33 -9.65 23.13 0.39
C TYR A 33 -10.85 23.65 -0.39
N GLU A 34 -10.57 24.53 -1.34
CA GLU A 34 -11.53 24.99 -2.35
C GLU A 34 -10.83 24.99 -3.70
N SER A 35 -11.51 24.44 -4.72
CA SER A 35 -10.95 24.34 -6.06
C SER A 35 -9.59 23.64 -6.12
N GLY A 36 -9.39 22.64 -5.27
CA GLY A 36 -8.18 21.83 -5.24
C GLY A 36 -7.00 22.46 -4.51
N LYS A 37 -7.21 23.59 -3.83
CA LYS A 37 -6.15 24.27 -3.06
C LYS A 37 -6.68 24.73 -1.73
N CYS A 38 -5.80 24.74 -0.75
CA CYS A 38 -6.11 25.30 0.56
C CYS A 38 -6.25 26.82 0.45
N THR A 39 -7.36 27.35 0.98
CA THR A 39 -7.61 28.79 0.98
C THR A 39 -6.68 29.55 1.90
N TYR A 40 -6.04 28.88 2.86
CA TYR A 40 -5.15 29.52 3.83
C TYR A 40 -3.69 29.52 3.39
N CYS A 41 -3.19 28.43 2.84
CA CYS A 41 -1.78 28.31 2.50
C CYS A 41 -1.51 28.07 1.01
N GLY A 42 -2.54 27.87 0.19
CA GLY A 42 -2.39 27.66 -1.24
C GLY A 42 -1.85 26.31 -1.65
N GLN A 43 -1.62 25.42 -0.70
CA GLN A 43 -1.10 24.10 -1.01
C GLN A 43 -2.14 23.26 -1.74
N PRO A 44 -1.74 22.45 -2.73
CA PRO A 44 -2.67 21.56 -3.40
C PRO A 44 -3.21 20.50 -2.45
N GLU A 45 -4.43 20.08 -2.69
CA GLU A 45 -5.03 18.98 -1.96
C GLU A 45 -4.38 17.66 -2.37
N ILE A 46 -3.97 16.87 -1.37
CA ILE A 46 -3.50 15.51 -1.57
C ILE A 46 -4.33 14.60 -0.68
N ALA A 47 -5.09 13.71 -1.28
CA ALA A 47 -5.92 12.76 -0.55
C ALA A 47 -6.02 11.46 -1.34
N TYR A 48 -6.06 10.34 -0.63
CA TYR A 48 -6.22 9.04 -1.27
C TYR A 48 -6.66 8.00 -0.25
N THR A 49 -7.25 6.93 -0.75
CA THR A 49 -7.52 5.73 0.04
C THR A 49 -6.87 4.56 -0.66
N VAL A 50 -5.95 3.89 0.01
CA VAL A 50 -5.30 2.67 -0.50
C VAL A 50 -5.78 1.51 0.34
N THR A 51 -6.32 0.48 -0.32
CA THR A 51 -6.79 -0.73 0.33
C THR A 51 -5.81 -1.85 0.04
N ILE A 52 -5.30 -2.46 1.11
CA ILE A 52 -4.33 -3.55 1.08
C ILE A 52 -4.95 -4.72 1.83
N PRO A 53 -4.94 -5.94 1.25
CA PRO A 53 -5.47 -7.10 1.95
C PRO A 53 -4.73 -7.35 3.27
N ALA A 54 -5.46 -7.59 4.33
CA ALA A 54 -4.86 -7.84 5.65
C ALA A 54 -4.17 -9.20 5.71
N THR A 55 -4.72 -10.18 5.03
CA THR A 55 -4.24 -11.56 5.09
C THR A 55 -4.37 -12.22 3.72
N VAL A 56 -3.34 -12.96 3.34
CA VAL A 56 -3.35 -13.83 2.18
C VAL A 56 -2.88 -15.21 2.64
N GLU A 57 -3.70 -16.22 2.37
CA GLU A 57 -3.36 -17.60 2.74
C GLU A 57 -2.87 -18.36 1.51
N LEU A 58 -1.70 -18.99 1.63
CA LEU A 58 -1.15 -19.86 0.63
C LEU A 58 -1.45 -21.31 1.00
N GLY A 59 -2.31 -21.96 0.24
CA GLY A 59 -2.59 -23.37 0.44
C GLY A 59 -1.47 -24.26 -0.11
N ASN A 60 -1.46 -25.52 0.33
CA ASN A 60 -0.48 -26.47 -0.17
C ASN A 60 -0.63 -26.79 -1.66
N ALA A 61 -1.82 -26.60 -2.20
CA ALA A 61 -2.15 -27.01 -3.56
C ALA A 61 -2.50 -25.85 -4.49
N ALA A 62 -2.58 -24.62 -4.00
CA ALA A 62 -3.08 -23.52 -4.81
C ALA A 62 -2.37 -22.20 -4.51
N ASN A 63 -2.27 -21.39 -5.53
CA ASN A 63 -1.86 -19.99 -5.40
C ASN A 63 -3.03 -19.19 -4.83
N ALA A 64 -2.71 -18.04 -4.24
CA ALA A 64 -3.70 -17.12 -3.72
C ALA A 64 -3.70 -15.84 -4.53
N THR A 65 -4.85 -15.19 -4.63
CA THR A 65 -4.98 -13.90 -5.29
C THR A 65 -5.46 -12.86 -4.29
N ALA A 66 -4.85 -11.69 -4.32
CA ALA A 66 -5.26 -10.56 -3.52
C ALA A 66 -5.24 -9.30 -4.38
N THR A 67 -6.16 -8.37 -4.13
CA THR A 67 -6.29 -7.16 -4.92
C THR A 67 -5.87 -5.96 -4.08
N ILE A 68 -4.96 -5.15 -4.62
CA ILE A 68 -4.62 -3.84 -4.08
C ILE A 68 -5.35 -2.79 -4.89
N SER A 69 -5.96 -1.82 -4.22
CA SER A 69 -6.70 -0.78 -4.89
C SER A 69 -6.42 0.59 -4.30
N ALA A 70 -6.60 1.61 -5.12
CA ALA A 70 -6.65 2.99 -4.68
C ALA A 70 -7.94 3.61 -5.17
N GLU A 71 -8.50 4.52 -4.38
CA GLU A 71 -9.70 5.24 -4.73
C GLU A 71 -9.72 6.60 -4.05
N ASN A 72 -10.61 7.45 -4.48
CA ASN A 72 -10.72 8.82 -3.97
C ASN A 72 -9.38 9.57 -4.07
N VAL A 73 -8.68 9.38 -5.17
CA VAL A 73 -7.34 9.93 -5.36
C VAL A 73 -7.46 11.38 -5.83
N THR A 74 -6.98 12.28 -5.01
CA THR A 74 -6.88 13.70 -5.30
C THR A 74 -5.42 14.11 -5.24
N LEU A 75 -4.85 14.47 -6.37
CA LEU A 75 -3.44 14.83 -6.49
C LEU A 75 -3.28 16.00 -7.45
N PRO A 76 -2.22 16.81 -7.28
CA PRO A 76 -1.81 17.73 -8.34
C PRO A 76 -1.50 16.99 -9.63
N THR A 77 -1.60 17.68 -10.75
CA THR A 77 -1.44 17.06 -12.08
C THR A 77 -0.05 16.45 -12.32
N ASP A 78 0.95 16.93 -11.60
CA ASP A 78 2.33 16.47 -11.73
C ASP A 78 2.73 15.41 -10.71
N LYS A 79 1.77 14.95 -9.89
CA LYS A 79 2.04 13.98 -8.85
C LYS A 79 1.40 12.63 -9.17
N THR A 80 2.02 11.58 -8.68
CA THR A 80 1.55 10.20 -8.85
C THR A 80 1.62 9.49 -7.51
N LEU A 81 0.53 8.83 -7.14
CA LEU A 81 0.49 7.89 -6.03
C LEU A 81 1.15 6.60 -6.48
N LYS A 82 2.03 6.06 -5.64
CA LYS A 82 2.71 4.80 -5.93
C LYS A 82 2.71 3.90 -4.72
N VAL A 83 2.41 2.63 -4.95
CA VAL A 83 2.52 1.58 -3.94
C VAL A 83 3.58 0.60 -4.41
N THR A 84 4.56 0.33 -3.56
CA THR A 84 5.62 -0.64 -3.82
C THR A 84 5.51 -1.80 -2.85
N VAL A 85 6.02 -2.95 -3.25
CA VAL A 85 6.07 -4.13 -2.40
C VAL A 85 7.51 -4.36 -1.94
N ASN A 86 7.68 -4.67 -0.65
CA ASN A 86 9.00 -4.93 -0.09
C ASN A 86 9.03 -6.30 0.56
N GLY A 87 10.07 -7.07 0.24
CA GLY A 87 10.34 -8.37 0.84
C GLY A 87 11.05 -8.28 2.20
N PRO A 88 11.48 -9.42 2.73
CA PRO A 88 11.59 -10.70 2.02
C PRO A 88 10.26 -11.39 1.79
N PHE A 89 10.21 -12.22 0.75
CA PHE A 89 9.02 -13.02 0.40
C PHE A 89 9.20 -14.43 0.94
N THR A 90 9.23 -14.54 2.25
CA THR A 90 9.51 -15.78 2.97
C THR A 90 8.41 -16.04 3.98
N ALA A 91 7.94 -17.25 4.02
CA ALA A 91 6.97 -17.71 5.00
C ALA A 91 7.59 -18.77 5.89
N THR A 92 7.15 -18.83 7.14
CA THR A 92 7.64 -19.76 8.15
C THR A 92 6.56 -20.76 8.51
N LEU A 93 6.94 -22.01 8.61
CA LEU A 93 6.02 -23.07 9.04
C LEU A 93 5.51 -22.76 10.45
N ASP A 94 4.20 -22.78 10.61
CA ASP A 94 3.55 -22.49 11.88
C ASP A 94 4.04 -23.46 12.95
N GLY A 95 4.33 -22.95 14.14
CA GLY A 95 4.88 -23.71 15.23
C GLY A 95 6.41 -23.86 15.21
N THR A 96 7.08 -23.29 14.22
CA THR A 96 8.54 -23.30 14.11
C THR A 96 9.07 -21.87 13.95
N THR A 97 10.39 -21.70 14.07
CA THR A 97 11.05 -20.42 13.88
C THR A 97 12.05 -20.43 12.73
N ASN A 98 12.43 -21.58 12.25
CA ASN A 98 13.51 -21.72 11.26
C ASN A 98 13.17 -22.59 10.07
N VAL A 99 11.95 -23.10 9.97
CA VAL A 99 11.51 -23.84 8.80
C VAL A 99 10.79 -22.87 7.87
N THR A 100 11.45 -22.51 6.79
CA THR A 100 10.97 -21.47 5.89
C THR A 100 10.79 -21.97 4.46
N ALA A 101 9.94 -21.29 3.72
CA ALA A 101 9.78 -21.49 2.29
C ALA A 101 9.64 -20.11 1.64
N GLN A 102 10.14 -19.99 0.42
CA GLN A 102 10.04 -18.75 -0.33
C GLN A 102 8.84 -18.81 -1.26
N TYR A 103 8.10 -17.72 -1.33
CA TYR A 103 7.03 -17.55 -2.29
C TYR A 103 7.36 -16.40 -3.24
N THR A 104 6.61 -16.29 -4.32
CA THR A 104 6.74 -15.17 -5.24
C THR A 104 5.41 -14.46 -5.38
N ILE A 105 5.48 -13.19 -5.77
CA ILE A 105 4.31 -12.37 -6.04
C ILE A 105 4.38 -11.97 -7.51
N GLN A 106 3.28 -12.17 -8.23
CA GLN A 106 3.19 -11.83 -9.65
C GLN A 106 2.10 -10.79 -9.89
N LYS A 107 2.41 -9.88 -10.79
CA LYS A 107 1.47 -8.93 -11.36
C LYS A 107 1.49 -9.14 -12.87
N ASP A 108 0.33 -9.47 -13.46
CA ASP A 108 0.21 -9.75 -14.89
C ASP A 108 1.24 -10.81 -15.36
N SER A 109 1.40 -11.86 -14.59
CA SER A 109 2.34 -12.95 -14.84
C SER A 109 3.82 -12.56 -14.77
N ILE A 110 4.12 -11.36 -14.28
CA ILE A 110 5.49 -10.90 -14.06
C ILE A 110 5.82 -11.02 -12.59
N THR A 111 6.91 -11.70 -12.27
CA THR A 111 7.37 -11.84 -10.90
C THR A 111 7.95 -10.51 -10.41
N LEU A 112 7.46 -10.06 -9.26
CA LEU A 112 7.90 -8.82 -8.64
C LEU A 112 9.11 -9.06 -7.75
N ALA A 113 10.02 -8.09 -7.74
CA ALA A 113 11.12 -8.05 -6.80
C ALA A 113 10.81 -7.05 -5.68
N SER A 114 11.55 -7.15 -4.58
CA SER A 114 11.44 -6.17 -3.50
C SER A 114 11.75 -4.77 -4.02
N GLY A 115 10.87 -3.83 -3.73
CA GLY A 115 10.97 -2.45 -4.20
C GLY A 115 10.22 -2.17 -5.50
N ASP A 116 9.66 -3.18 -6.13
CA ASP A 116 8.92 -2.98 -7.38
C ASP A 116 7.56 -2.30 -7.13
N PRO A 117 7.13 -1.43 -8.05
CA PRO A 117 5.79 -0.85 -7.95
C PRO A 117 4.73 -1.89 -8.27
N VAL A 118 3.67 -1.90 -7.47
CA VAL A 118 2.51 -2.76 -7.70
C VAL A 118 1.31 -1.97 -8.20
N LEU A 119 1.23 -0.69 -7.87
CA LEU A 119 0.10 0.16 -8.24
C LEU A 119 0.60 1.60 -8.37
N THR A 120 0.10 2.26 -9.40
CA THR A 120 0.26 3.72 -9.55
C THR A 120 -1.09 4.33 -9.87
N ALA A 121 -1.32 5.55 -9.38
CA ALA A 121 -2.55 6.29 -9.65
C ALA A 121 -2.28 7.78 -9.76
N LYS A 122 -2.90 8.40 -10.72
CA LYS A 122 -2.96 9.85 -10.87
C LYS A 122 -4.29 10.36 -10.35
N ASN A 123 -4.42 11.68 -10.29
CA ASN A 123 -5.64 12.32 -9.83
C ASN A 123 -6.87 11.73 -10.54
N GLY A 124 -7.86 11.34 -9.76
CA GLY A 124 -9.13 10.81 -10.27
C GLY A 124 -9.10 9.36 -10.70
N GLU A 125 -7.96 8.71 -10.67
CA GLU A 125 -7.86 7.29 -11.02
C GLU A 125 -8.23 6.39 -9.85
N SER A 126 -8.79 5.21 -10.15
CA SER A 126 -9.20 4.23 -9.15
C SER A 126 -8.73 2.84 -9.58
N PRO A 127 -7.42 2.61 -9.64
CA PRO A 127 -6.90 1.33 -10.09
C PRO A 127 -7.16 0.22 -9.10
N LYS A 128 -7.36 -0.98 -9.64
CA LYS A 128 -7.47 -2.23 -8.88
C LYS A 128 -6.50 -3.22 -9.50
N ILE A 129 -5.52 -3.64 -8.73
CA ILE A 129 -4.45 -4.48 -9.22
C ILE A 129 -4.52 -5.83 -8.53
N PRO A 130 -4.87 -6.90 -9.25
CA PRO A 130 -4.80 -8.24 -8.69
C PRO A 130 -3.35 -8.70 -8.64
N LEU A 131 -2.96 -9.25 -7.51
CA LEU A 131 -1.65 -9.87 -7.31
C LEU A 131 -1.86 -11.36 -7.09
N THR A 132 -1.01 -12.17 -7.69
CA THR A 132 -1.00 -13.61 -7.46
C THR A 132 0.18 -13.95 -6.56
N PHE A 133 -0.13 -14.56 -5.43
CA PHE A 133 0.88 -15.09 -4.52
C PHE A 133 1.10 -16.54 -4.90
N VAL A 134 2.27 -16.82 -5.45
CA VAL A 134 2.59 -18.14 -5.99
C VAL A 134 3.17 -18.97 -4.86
N LYS A 135 2.54 -20.11 -4.61
CA LYS A 135 3.00 -21.03 -3.57
C LYS A 135 4.44 -21.47 -3.84
N PRO A 136 5.20 -21.81 -2.79
CA PRO A 136 6.53 -22.37 -2.98
C PRO A 136 6.50 -23.67 -3.80
N ASP A 137 7.47 -23.80 -4.71
CA ASP A 137 7.62 -25.04 -5.48
C ASP A 137 7.98 -26.21 -4.59
N THR A 138 8.82 -25.93 -3.59
CA THR A 138 9.25 -26.91 -2.62
C THR A 138 9.13 -26.31 -1.24
N ALA A 139 8.55 -27.07 -0.33
CA ALA A 139 8.52 -26.74 1.08
C ALA A 139 9.15 -27.89 1.85
N PRO A 140 9.95 -27.60 2.89
CA PRO A 140 10.64 -28.66 3.65
C PRO A 140 9.67 -29.65 4.28
N TYR A 141 8.52 -29.18 4.71
CA TYR A 141 7.51 -29.99 5.39
C TYR A 141 6.12 -29.57 4.97
N ALA A 142 5.17 -30.50 5.09
CA ALA A 142 3.76 -30.17 4.94
C ALA A 142 3.28 -29.33 6.11
N GLY A 143 2.33 -28.45 5.89
CA GLY A 143 1.73 -27.62 6.92
C GLY A 143 1.41 -26.24 6.41
N SER A 144 1.02 -25.36 7.34
CA SER A 144 0.70 -23.98 7.05
C SER A 144 1.92 -23.09 7.25
N TYR A 145 2.20 -22.25 6.30
CA TYR A 145 3.31 -21.28 6.36
C TYR A 145 2.74 -19.88 6.41
N THR A 146 3.30 -19.06 7.29
CA THR A 146 2.87 -17.67 7.49
C THR A 146 4.04 -16.72 7.28
N GLY A 147 3.79 -15.63 6.61
CA GLY A 147 4.80 -14.60 6.40
C GLY A 147 4.16 -13.22 6.38
N THR A 148 5.02 -12.21 6.35
CA THR A 148 4.61 -10.81 6.28
C THR A 148 5.27 -10.15 5.08
N VAL A 149 4.48 -9.46 4.28
CA VAL A 149 4.97 -8.62 3.20
C VAL A 149 4.59 -7.18 3.49
N THR A 150 5.46 -6.26 3.15
CA THR A 150 5.27 -4.83 3.40
C THR A 150 4.97 -4.11 2.11
N PHE A 151 3.98 -3.23 2.15
CA PHE A 151 3.67 -2.31 1.06
C PHE A 151 3.95 -0.89 1.51
N GLU A 152 4.63 -0.12 0.68
CA GLU A 152 4.89 1.29 0.94
C GLU A 152 4.08 2.16 -0.01
N VAL A 153 3.46 3.20 0.55
CA VAL A 153 2.66 4.17 -0.19
C VAL A 153 3.42 5.48 -0.22
N SER A 154 3.57 6.06 -1.39
CA SER A 154 4.24 7.34 -1.57
C SER A 154 3.57 8.17 -2.66
N VAL A 155 3.79 9.49 -2.60
CA VAL A 155 3.35 10.44 -3.60
C VAL A 155 4.57 11.20 -4.11
N GLY A 156 4.75 11.22 -5.39
CA GLY A 156 5.91 11.89 -5.97
C GLY A 156 5.73 12.41 -7.39
#